data_904fd1b6bad526dd64ed14e81214b324
#
_entry.id   904fd1b6bad526dd64ed14e81214b324
#
_cell.length_a   1.000
_cell.length_b   1.000
_cell.length_c   1.000
_cell.angle_alpha   90.00
_cell.angle_beta   90.00
_cell.angle_gamma   90.00
#
_symmetry.space_group_name_H-M   'P 1'
#
loop_
_entity.id
_entity.type
_entity.pdbx_description
1 polymer ?
#
loop_
_entity_poly.entity_id
_entity_poly.type
_entity_poly.pdbx_seq_one_letter_code
_entity_poly.pdbx_strand_id
1 'polypeptide(L)'
;MLITEQMVGVKLSQQEEDDNKPYLTDVLVEGVKRAGGKITVTYKMNLAKSSEQTAKDVTEFLMTQEVLEVVERYPQYELGDVVDVARNRGRYIWLQKGGERFGVTDLEDESKPDRYRPFYTAESQPDGIIAIDSWRDMVLCFGSSTIEYFTITGSTNASQVIYAPQPSYMVQMGVAGRDAKCKFGESFAFISNPANGAPSVYVLGSGSASQISTASIDKIIRGYTSDELSLAVLETIRFDGHELLIVHLQRHTLCFDAAGSQQYPQWCILKSGLYEETYRAIDFMYEGNQITVADKNDGVIGNLAFNKSSQYDKQVEHILYTPMAKADNARVFDLELEASTGVAQIADKLFLSATTDGINFGREQMIEQNSPFQYDRRVLWRRVGRVRKSIGFKVRVITKSPVTLSDLSMRVE
;
A
#
# COMPACT_ATOMS: atom_id res chain seq x y z
N MET A 1 -8.73 -24.59 0.24
CA MET A 1 -9.86 -24.69 -0.71
C MET A 1 -11.14 -24.78 0.11
N LEU A 2 -12.04 -23.80 -0.03
CA LEU A 2 -13.29 -23.74 0.75
C LEU A 2 -14.34 -24.66 0.13
N ILE A 3 -14.84 -25.64 0.85
CA ILE A 3 -15.89 -26.53 0.42
C ILE A 3 -17.24 -25.91 0.80
N THR A 4 -18.02 -25.50 -0.17
CA THR A 4 -19.37 -24.94 0.03
C THR A 4 -20.44 -25.86 -0.56
N GLU A 5 -21.72 -25.70 -0.17
CA GLU A 5 -22.85 -26.43 -0.78
C GLU A 5 -22.94 -26.26 -2.30
N GLN A 6 -22.38 -25.16 -2.83
CA GLN A 6 -22.28 -24.90 -4.27
C GLN A 6 -21.24 -25.79 -4.99
N MET A 7 -20.43 -26.56 -4.27
CA MET A 7 -19.47 -27.50 -4.86
C MET A 7 -20.07 -28.87 -5.20
N VAL A 8 -21.34 -29.08 -4.95
CA VAL A 8 -22.03 -30.30 -5.39
C VAL A 8 -21.99 -30.36 -6.93
N GLY A 9 -21.41 -31.42 -7.46
CA GLY A 9 -21.21 -31.60 -8.89
C GLY A 9 -19.88 -31.06 -9.43
N VAL A 10 -19.04 -30.44 -8.60
CA VAL A 10 -17.69 -29.96 -9.01
C VAL A 10 -16.70 -31.12 -9.03
N LYS A 11 -15.97 -31.24 -10.13
CA LYS A 11 -14.82 -32.15 -10.24
C LYS A 11 -13.56 -31.47 -9.72
N LEU A 12 -12.89 -32.11 -8.79
CA LEU A 12 -11.61 -31.67 -8.26
C LEU A 12 -10.52 -32.58 -8.86
N SER A 13 -9.55 -31.99 -9.55
CA SER A 13 -8.37 -32.70 -10.03
C SER A 13 -7.14 -32.12 -9.37
N GLN A 14 -6.25 -32.95 -8.87
CA GLN A 14 -4.95 -32.58 -8.36
C GLN A 14 -3.87 -33.31 -9.16
N GLN A 15 -2.96 -32.56 -9.77
CA GLN A 15 -1.73 -33.06 -10.34
C GLN A 15 -0.58 -32.72 -9.40
N GLU A 16 -0.05 -33.70 -8.71
CA GLU A 16 1.27 -33.62 -8.05
C GLU A 16 2.12 -34.79 -8.57
N GLU A 17 3.27 -34.44 -9.13
CA GLU A 17 4.32 -35.39 -9.50
C GLU A 17 5.13 -35.76 -8.25
N ASP A 18 4.71 -36.77 -7.53
CA ASP A 18 5.54 -37.44 -6.52
C ASP A 18 5.51 -38.95 -6.80
N ASP A 19 6.66 -39.54 -7.15
CA ASP A 19 6.81 -40.91 -7.70
C ASP A 19 6.33 -42.06 -6.80
N ASN A 20 5.81 -41.77 -5.59
CA ASN A 20 5.37 -42.80 -4.62
C ASN A 20 3.99 -42.60 -4.01
N LYS A 21 3.18 -41.65 -4.48
CA LYS A 21 1.80 -41.45 -4.00
C LYS A 21 0.77 -41.77 -5.08
N PRO A 22 -0.38 -42.40 -4.69
CA PRO A 22 -1.42 -42.66 -5.66
C PRO A 22 -2.08 -41.35 -6.14
N TYR A 23 -2.15 -41.19 -7.43
CA TYR A 23 -2.76 -40.02 -8.06
C TYR A 23 -4.27 -40.06 -7.90
N LEU A 24 -4.84 -38.96 -7.39
CA LEU A 24 -6.27 -38.67 -7.44
C LEU A 24 -6.62 -38.12 -8.83
N THR A 25 -7.27 -38.93 -9.66
CA THR A 25 -7.58 -38.50 -11.00
C THR A 25 -8.83 -37.61 -11.07
N ASP A 26 -9.90 -37.91 -10.32
CA ASP A 26 -11.11 -37.13 -10.28
C ASP A 26 -11.89 -37.35 -8.98
N VAL A 27 -12.25 -36.31 -8.27
CA VAL A 27 -13.18 -36.36 -7.13
C VAL A 27 -14.42 -35.55 -7.48
N LEU A 28 -15.58 -36.18 -7.47
CA LEU A 28 -16.86 -35.52 -7.64
C LEU A 28 -17.55 -35.37 -6.29
N VAL A 29 -17.81 -34.15 -5.87
CA VAL A 29 -18.58 -33.87 -4.66
C VAL A 29 -20.07 -34.10 -4.94
N GLU A 30 -20.67 -35.11 -4.33
CA GLU A 30 -22.08 -35.48 -4.52
C GLU A 30 -23.03 -34.79 -3.53
N GLY A 31 -22.53 -34.39 -2.37
CA GLY A 31 -23.36 -33.68 -1.39
C GLY A 31 -22.58 -33.16 -0.20
N VAL A 32 -23.10 -32.10 0.38
CA VAL A 32 -22.59 -31.47 1.61
C VAL A 32 -23.75 -31.36 2.60
N LYS A 33 -23.61 -31.92 3.80
CA LYS A 33 -24.61 -31.83 4.87
C LYS A 33 -24.02 -31.22 6.12
N ARG A 34 -24.77 -30.34 6.74
CA ARG A 34 -24.45 -29.75 8.05
C ARG A 34 -25.38 -30.29 9.12
N ALA A 35 -24.83 -30.77 10.22
CA ALA A 35 -25.60 -31.11 11.40
C ALA A 35 -24.72 -31.03 12.67
N GLY A 36 -25.17 -30.26 13.67
CA GLY A 36 -24.54 -30.19 14.99
C GLY A 36 -23.09 -29.71 14.98
N GLY A 37 -22.75 -28.72 14.15
CA GLY A 37 -21.38 -28.18 14.04
C GLY A 37 -20.41 -29.05 13.24
N LYS A 38 -20.89 -30.13 12.65
CA LYS A 38 -20.09 -30.99 11.76
C LYS A 38 -20.55 -30.86 10.33
N ILE A 39 -19.61 -30.86 9.41
CA ILE A 39 -19.83 -30.87 7.98
C ILE A 39 -19.50 -32.26 7.47
N THR A 40 -20.45 -32.88 6.78
CA THR A 40 -20.24 -34.17 6.11
C THR A 40 -20.28 -33.93 4.60
N VAL A 41 -19.16 -34.23 3.94
CA VAL A 41 -19.04 -34.16 2.49
C VAL A 41 -19.15 -35.57 1.92
N THR A 42 -20.12 -35.79 1.02
CA THR A 42 -20.25 -37.04 0.28
C THR A 42 -19.59 -36.83 -1.08
N TYR A 43 -18.66 -37.68 -1.45
CA TYR A 43 -17.92 -37.58 -2.71
C TYR A 43 -17.77 -38.94 -3.39
N LYS A 44 -17.63 -38.91 -4.70
CA LYS A 44 -17.35 -40.07 -5.51
C LYS A 44 -15.98 -39.91 -6.15
N MET A 45 -15.14 -40.91 -6.04
CA MET A 45 -13.79 -40.91 -6.61
C MET A 45 -13.72 -41.92 -7.74
N ASN A 46 -13.09 -41.52 -8.85
CA ASN A 46 -12.63 -42.44 -9.87
C ASN A 46 -11.12 -42.68 -9.62
N LEU A 47 -10.82 -43.85 -9.06
CA LEU A 47 -9.44 -44.24 -8.80
C LEU A 47 -8.90 -45.00 -10.01
N ALA A 48 -7.76 -44.60 -10.52
CA ALA A 48 -7.08 -45.32 -11.61
C ALA A 48 -6.55 -46.70 -11.17
N LYS A 49 -6.39 -46.92 -9.85
CA LYS A 49 -6.08 -48.21 -9.23
C LYS A 49 -6.75 -48.28 -7.87
N SER A 50 -7.58 -49.31 -7.67
CA SER A 50 -8.22 -49.57 -6.39
C SER A 50 -7.25 -50.29 -5.45
N SER A 51 -6.76 -49.62 -4.41
CA SER A 51 -6.20 -50.23 -3.23
C SER A 51 -6.87 -49.65 -1.98
N GLU A 52 -7.08 -50.46 -0.96
CA GLU A 52 -7.59 -50.01 0.34
C GLU A 52 -6.72 -48.89 0.95
N GLN A 53 -5.43 -48.88 0.64
CA GLN A 53 -4.47 -47.87 1.11
C GLN A 53 -4.78 -46.52 0.47
N THR A 54 -5.07 -46.49 -0.82
CA THR A 54 -5.41 -45.26 -1.54
C THR A 54 -6.68 -44.60 -1.00
N ALA A 55 -7.68 -45.40 -0.63
CA ALA A 55 -8.92 -44.91 0.00
C ALA A 55 -8.67 -44.31 1.39
N LYS A 56 -7.73 -44.87 2.17
CA LYS A 56 -7.31 -44.31 3.46
C LYS A 56 -6.56 -43.01 3.31
N ASP A 57 -5.59 -42.96 2.40
CA ASP A 57 -4.78 -41.74 2.14
C ASP A 57 -5.63 -40.59 1.66
N VAL A 58 -6.62 -40.85 0.80
CA VAL A 58 -7.58 -39.87 0.35
C VAL A 58 -8.50 -39.39 1.48
N THR A 59 -8.95 -40.31 2.33
CA THR A 59 -9.80 -39.94 3.47
C THR A 59 -8.99 -39.10 4.46
N GLU A 60 -7.74 -39.44 4.71
CA GLU A 60 -6.83 -38.71 5.57
C GLU A 60 -6.48 -37.33 4.99
N PHE A 61 -6.25 -37.22 3.67
CA PHE A 61 -6.06 -35.96 2.96
C PHE A 61 -7.29 -35.04 3.05
N LEU A 62 -8.49 -35.59 2.90
CA LEU A 62 -9.73 -34.80 3.03
C LEU A 62 -10.05 -34.43 4.47
N MET A 63 -9.58 -35.23 5.45
CA MET A 63 -9.75 -34.95 6.88
C MET A 63 -8.65 -34.07 7.46
N THR A 64 -7.45 -34.08 6.89
CA THR A 64 -6.34 -33.16 7.27
C THR A 64 -6.47 -31.80 6.61
N GLN A 65 -7.21 -31.66 5.53
CA GLN A 65 -7.77 -30.38 5.18
C GLN A 65 -8.92 -30.11 6.16
N GLU A 66 -8.59 -29.68 7.36
CA GLU A 66 -9.56 -29.04 8.22
C GLU A 66 -10.36 -28.10 7.34
N VAL A 67 -11.64 -28.35 7.23
CA VAL A 67 -12.58 -27.43 6.58
C VAL A 67 -12.66 -26.26 7.53
N LEU A 68 -11.65 -25.45 7.44
CA LEU A 68 -11.50 -24.20 8.12
C LEU A 68 -12.56 -23.29 7.55
N GLU A 69 -13.68 -23.19 8.15
CA GLU A 69 -14.77 -22.28 7.86
C GLU A 69 -15.51 -22.48 6.52
N VAL A 70 -16.73 -22.88 6.66
CA VAL A 70 -17.71 -22.68 5.58
C VAL A 70 -18.08 -21.21 5.59
N VAL A 71 -17.50 -20.45 4.68
CA VAL A 71 -17.92 -19.08 4.44
C VAL A 71 -19.30 -19.12 3.80
N GLU A 72 -20.32 -18.71 4.56
CA GLU A 72 -21.64 -18.44 3.97
C GLU A 72 -21.48 -17.29 2.97
N ARG A 73 -21.80 -17.54 1.71
CA ARG A 73 -21.95 -16.46 0.74
C ARG A 73 -23.31 -15.85 0.91
N TYR A 74 -23.36 -14.55 1.13
CA TYR A 74 -24.60 -13.81 1.03
C TYR A 74 -25.17 -13.93 -0.40
N PRO A 75 -26.46 -14.15 -0.56
CA PRO A 75 -27.06 -14.14 -1.88
C PRO A 75 -26.79 -12.79 -2.56
N GLN A 76 -26.28 -12.85 -3.78
CA GLN A 76 -25.85 -11.66 -4.53
C GLN A 76 -27.01 -10.66 -4.77
N TYR A 77 -28.25 -11.14 -4.81
CA TYR A 77 -29.43 -10.28 -4.96
C TYR A 77 -29.76 -9.45 -3.71
N GLU A 78 -29.24 -9.82 -2.52
CA GLU A 78 -29.46 -9.06 -1.28
C GLU A 78 -28.46 -7.91 -1.13
N LEU A 79 -27.19 -8.16 -1.49
CA LEU A 79 -26.13 -7.15 -1.42
C LEU A 79 -25.91 -6.41 -2.73
N GLY A 80 -26.21 -7.08 -3.86
CA GLY A 80 -25.78 -6.65 -5.18
C GLY A 80 -24.27 -6.88 -5.40
N ASP A 81 -23.71 -6.24 -6.41
CA ASP A 81 -22.27 -6.23 -6.65
C ASP A 81 -21.60 -5.28 -5.65
N VAL A 82 -20.90 -5.81 -4.66
CA VAL A 82 -20.17 -5.02 -3.65
C VAL A 82 -18.80 -4.64 -4.18
N VAL A 83 -18.44 -3.38 -4.06
CA VAL A 83 -17.14 -2.85 -4.52
C VAL A 83 -16.24 -2.38 -3.39
N ASP A 84 -16.81 -2.00 -2.24
CA ASP A 84 -16.03 -1.57 -1.07
C ASP A 84 -16.79 -1.90 0.22
N VAL A 85 -16.04 -2.16 1.31
CA VAL A 85 -16.59 -2.53 2.62
C VAL A 85 -15.86 -1.79 3.73
N ALA A 86 -16.60 -1.23 4.67
CA ALA A 86 -16.06 -0.62 5.87
C ALA A 86 -16.74 -1.19 7.12
N ARG A 87 -16.13 -1.02 8.29
CA ARG A 87 -16.71 -1.37 9.59
C ARG A 87 -16.80 -0.14 10.48
N ASN A 88 -17.99 0.12 11.03
CA ASN A 88 -18.22 1.19 11.98
C ASN A 88 -19.09 0.70 13.13
N ARG A 89 -18.60 0.82 14.36
CA ARG A 89 -19.32 0.47 15.62
C ARG A 89 -20.05 -0.87 15.58
N GLY A 90 -19.34 -1.94 15.15
CA GLY A 90 -19.93 -3.29 15.12
C GLY A 90 -20.89 -3.54 13.97
N ARG A 91 -20.97 -2.64 12.99
CA ARG A 91 -21.73 -2.81 11.76
C ARG A 91 -20.82 -2.85 10.57
N TYR A 92 -21.10 -3.69 9.58
CA TYR A 92 -20.49 -3.64 8.27
C TYR A 92 -21.29 -2.75 7.35
N ILE A 93 -20.60 -1.98 6.55
CA ILE A 93 -21.14 -1.03 5.59
C ILE A 93 -20.59 -1.44 4.24
N TRP A 94 -21.42 -1.61 3.24
CA TRP A 94 -20.99 -2.00 1.91
C TRP A 94 -21.47 -1.01 0.85
N LEU A 95 -20.59 -0.75 -0.11
CA LEU A 95 -20.87 0.08 -1.28
C LEU A 95 -21.26 -0.80 -2.45
N GLN A 96 -22.40 -0.52 -3.08
CA GLN A 96 -22.80 -1.20 -4.30
C GLN A 96 -22.10 -0.63 -5.52
N LYS A 97 -21.87 -1.50 -6.50
CA LYS A 97 -21.34 -1.11 -7.81
C LYS A 97 -22.27 -0.07 -8.46
N GLY A 98 -21.66 0.95 -9.06
CA GLY A 98 -22.39 2.11 -9.60
C GLY A 98 -22.35 3.32 -8.66
N GLY A 99 -21.99 3.13 -7.39
CA GLY A 99 -21.73 4.23 -6.44
C GLY A 99 -22.96 5.02 -6.02
N GLU A 100 -24.17 4.51 -6.28
CA GLU A 100 -25.41 5.26 -5.97
C GLU A 100 -25.76 5.18 -4.48
N ARG A 101 -25.46 4.04 -3.84
CA ARG A 101 -25.90 3.79 -2.47
C ARG A 101 -25.02 2.83 -1.71
N PHE A 102 -25.03 2.96 -0.39
CA PHE A 102 -24.42 2.01 0.53
C PHE A 102 -25.45 1.38 1.47
N GLY A 103 -25.20 0.14 1.86
CA GLY A 103 -26.03 -0.61 2.80
C GLY A 103 -25.30 -0.81 4.13
N VAL A 104 -26.04 -1.25 5.15
CA VAL A 104 -25.54 -1.43 6.52
C VAL A 104 -26.11 -2.72 7.12
N THR A 105 -25.28 -3.52 7.81
CA THR A 105 -25.70 -4.73 8.54
C THR A 105 -26.34 -4.40 9.89
N ASP A 106 -26.83 -5.43 10.56
CA ASP A 106 -27.21 -5.35 11.95
C ASP A 106 -25.99 -5.17 12.87
N LEU A 107 -26.24 -4.77 14.10
CA LEU A 107 -25.20 -4.61 15.12
C LEU A 107 -24.67 -6.00 15.50
N GLU A 108 -23.37 -6.18 15.34
CA GLU A 108 -22.66 -7.44 15.65
C GLU A 108 -23.26 -8.71 15.00
N ASP A 109 -24.06 -8.50 13.94
CA ASP A 109 -24.64 -9.58 13.16
C ASP A 109 -24.43 -9.32 11.66
N GLU A 110 -23.41 -9.96 11.14
CA GLU A 110 -23.04 -9.94 9.73
C GLU A 110 -23.69 -11.08 8.91
N SER A 111 -24.42 -11.99 9.58
CA SER A 111 -24.88 -13.22 8.93
C SER A 111 -25.99 -13.01 7.92
N LYS A 112 -26.83 -12.01 8.13
CA LYS A 112 -27.96 -11.71 7.22
C LYS A 112 -28.22 -10.20 7.16
N PRO A 113 -27.80 -9.52 6.10
CA PRO A 113 -28.22 -8.15 5.86
C PRO A 113 -29.74 -8.14 5.59
N ASP A 114 -30.46 -7.32 6.35
CA ASP A 114 -31.90 -7.20 6.19
C ASP A 114 -32.21 -6.45 4.88
N ARG A 115 -32.85 -7.12 3.93
CA ARG A 115 -33.27 -6.53 2.65
C ARG A 115 -34.29 -5.39 2.79
N TYR A 116 -34.97 -5.28 3.91
CA TYR A 116 -35.91 -4.20 4.18
C TYR A 116 -35.24 -2.96 4.82
N ARG A 117 -33.92 -3.01 5.09
CA ARG A 117 -33.22 -1.85 5.56
C ARG A 117 -33.10 -0.77 4.51
N PRO A 118 -33.19 0.49 4.93
CA PRO A 118 -32.94 1.58 4.03
C PRO A 118 -31.48 1.55 3.54
N PHE A 119 -31.30 1.74 2.25
CA PHE A 119 -30.01 2.15 1.71
C PHE A 119 -29.82 3.65 1.92
N TYR A 120 -28.57 4.05 1.99
CA TYR A 120 -28.19 5.45 2.15
C TYR A 120 -27.56 5.92 0.85
N THR A 121 -27.88 7.14 0.46
CA THR A 121 -27.35 7.82 -0.72
C THR A 121 -26.58 9.05 -0.31
N ALA A 122 -25.46 9.33 -0.96
CA ALA A 122 -24.74 10.60 -0.83
C ALA A 122 -25.35 11.56 -1.86
N GLU A 123 -26.32 12.39 -1.42
CA GLU A 123 -27.16 13.19 -2.32
C GLU A 123 -26.82 14.68 -2.33
N SER A 124 -25.78 15.12 -1.61
CA SER A 124 -25.41 16.54 -1.57
C SER A 124 -24.94 17.06 -2.93
N GLN A 125 -24.38 16.18 -3.75
CA GLN A 125 -24.03 16.41 -5.15
C GLN A 125 -24.42 15.16 -5.96
N PRO A 126 -24.76 15.31 -7.25
CA PRO A 126 -25.07 14.19 -8.13
C PRO A 126 -23.78 13.49 -8.61
N ASP A 127 -22.90 13.14 -7.66
CA ASP A 127 -21.66 12.42 -7.91
C ASP A 127 -21.70 11.04 -7.26
N GLY A 128 -21.32 10.02 -8.01
CA GLY A 128 -21.31 8.64 -7.49
C GLY A 128 -20.26 8.47 -6.38
N ILE A 129 -20.59 7.64 -5.37
CA ILE A 129 -19.66 7.23 -4.33
C ILE A 129 -18.62 6.29 -4.95
N ILE A 130 -17.35 6.63 -4.84
CA ILE A 130 -16.23 5.82 -5.35
C ILE A 130 -15.74 4.84 -4.29
N ALA A 131 -15.71 5.28 -3.02
CA ALA A 131 -15.22 4.48 -1.91
C ALA A 131 -15.92 4.85 -0.60
N ILE A 132 -15.90 3.95 0.36
CA ILE A 132 -16.39 4.18 1.73
C ILE A 132 -15.30 3.85 2.74
N ASP A 133 -15.38 4.46 3.90
CA ASP A 133 -14.57 4.08 5.07
C ASP A 133 -15.22 4.59 6.36
N SER A 134 -14.61 4.28 7.50
CA SER A 134 -15.08 4.74 8.81
C SER A 134 -14.02 5.61 9.49
N TRP A 135 -14.45 6.75 10.01
CA TRP A 135 -13.62 7.65 10.80
C TRP A 135 -14.30 7.96 12.13
N ARG A 136 -13.69 7.51 13.23
CA ARG A 136 -14.31 7.60 14.55
C ARG A 136 -15.70 6.94 14.54
N ASP A 137 -16.75 7.72 14.78
CA ASP A 137 -18.14 7.26 14.82
C ASP A 137 -18.91 7.57 13.53
N MET A 138 -18.23 8.03 12.50
CA MET A 138 -18.83 8.45 11.24
C MET A 138 -18.46 7.51 10.09
N VAL A 139 -19.35 7.40 9.13
CA VAL A 139 -19.10 6.80 7.83
C VAL A 139 -18.72 7.91 6.86
N LEU A 140 -17.66 7.70 6.12
CA LEU A 140 -17.19 8.58 5.07
C LEU A 140 -17.55 7.98 3.72
N CYS A 141 -18.24 8.76 2.89
CA CYS A 141 -18.51 8.46 1.50
C CYS A 141 -17.63 9.35 0.63
N PHE A 142 -16.65 8.75 -0.03
CA PHE A 142 -15.75 9.42 -0.94
C PHE A 142 -16.36 9.41 -2.34
N GLY A 143 -16.87 10.54 -2.77
CA GLY A 143 -17.44 10.73 -4.11
C GLY A 143 -16.40 11.20 -5.12
N SER A 144 -16.84 11.41 -6.35
CA SER A 144 -16.00 11.94 -7.42
C SER A 144 -15.74 13.45 -7.30
N SER A 145 -16.60 14.18 -6.58
CA SER A 145 -16.53 15.63 -6.39
C SER A 145 -16.62 16.07 -4.95
N THR A 146 -17.17 15.22 -4.07
CA THR A 146 -17.35 15.55 -2.64
C THR A 146 -16.97 14.37 -1.75
N ILE A 147 -16.68 14.67 -0.50
CA ILE A 147 -16.57 13.68 0.58
C ILE A 147 -17.65 14.02 1.60
N GLU A 148 -18.59 13.10 1.78
CA GLU A 148 -19.72 13.26 2.69
C GLU A 148 -19.55 12.43 3.95
N TYR A 149 -20.06 12.95 5.05
CA TYR A 149 -19.99 12.33 6.37
C TYR A 149 -21.38 11.95 6.84
N PHE A 150 -21.50 10.74 7.38
CA PHE A 150 -22.73 10.24 7.99
C PHE A 150 -22.49 9.88 9.45
N THR A 151 -23.31 10.38 10.33
CA THR A 151 -23.26 10.13 11.78
C THR A 151 -24.36 9.20 12.22
N ILE A 152 -24.12 8.46 13.31
CA ILE A 152 -25.12 7.58 13.92
C ILE A 152 -26.21 8.43 14.58
N THR A 153 -27.48 8.12 14.28
CA THR A 153 -28.65 8.80 14.83
C THR A 153 -29.03 8.36 16.25
N GLY A 154 -28.40 7.29 16.77
CA GLY A 154 -28.74 6.68 18.05
C GLY A 154 -29.96 5.75 18.00
N SER A 155 -30.56 5.54 16.82
CA SER A 155 -31.65 4.58 16.65
C SER A 155 -31.15 3.14 16.73
N THR A 156 -31.83 2.31 17.53
CA THR A 156 -31.54 0.88 17.69
C THR A 156 -32.42 -0.03 16.85
N ASN A 157 -33.55 0.49 16.34
CA ASN A 157 -34.50 -0.30 15.59
C ASN A 157 -34.07 -0.47 14.13
N ALA A 158 -34.07 -1.70 13.62
CA ALA A 158 -33.67 -2.07 12.28
C ALA A 158 -34.43 -1.35 11.15
N SER A 159 -35.68 -0.95 11.42
CA SER A 159 -36.54 -0.23 10.47
C SER A 159 -36.32 1.30 10.46
N GLN A 160 -35.45 1.81 11.32
CA GLN A 160 -35.18 3.25 11.41
C GLN A 160 -33.85 3.61 10.73
N VAL A 161 -33.74 4.87 10.33
CA VAL A 161 -32.50 5.43 9.75
C VAL A 161 -31.40 5.42 10.80
N ILE A 162 -30.36 4.64 10.60
CA ILE A 162 -29.22 4.47 11.52
C ILE A 162 -28.20 5.59 11.35
N TYR A 163 -27.98 6.02 10.11
CA TYR A 163 -27.04 7.06 9.75
C TYR A 163 -27.76 8.26 9.15
N ALA A 164 -27.32 9.45 9.52
CA ALA A 164 -27.82 10.70 8.94
C ALA A 164 -26.63 11.51 8.35
N PRO A 165 -26.82 12.20 7.23
CA PRO A 165 -25.79 13.03 6.64
C PRO A 165 -25.43 14.19 7.58
N GLN A 166 -24.13 14.58 7.60
CA GLN A 166 -23.60 15.68 8.38
C GLN A 166 -23.02 16.76 7.44
N PRO A 167 -23.85 17.65 6.90
CA PRO A 167 -23.40 18.60 5.85
C PRO A 167 -22.31 19.56 6.31
N SER A 168 -22.22 19.85 7.61
CA SER A 168 -21.19 20.75 8.17
C SER A 168 -19.77 20.21 8.06
N TYR A 169 -19.60 18.90 7.83
CA TYR A 169 -18.30 18.25 7.68
C TYR A 169 -17.97 17.93 6.23
N MET A 170 -18.91 18.16 5.30
CA MET A 170 -18.71 17.87 3.90
C MET A 170 -17.51 18.64 3.33
N VAL A 171 -16.70 17.97 2.54
CA VAL A 171 -15.54 18.53 1.83
C VAL A 171 -15.83 18.55 0.33
N GLN A 172 -15.70 19.72 -0.29
CA GLN A 172 -15.90 19.94 -1.73
C GLN A 172 -14.68 19.47 -2.53
N MET A 173 -14.39 18.19 -2.43
CA MET A 173 -13.25 17.57 -3.09
C MET A 173 -13.47 16.06 -3.21
N GLY A 174 -13.35 15.52 -4.41
CA GLY A 174 -13.51 14.09 -4.65
C GLY A 174 -12.20 13.34 -4.64
N VAL A 175 -12.27 12.00 -4.61
CA VAL A 175 -11.15 11.09 -4.65
C VAL A 175 -10.89 10.58 -6.06
N ALA A 176 -9.61 10.33 -6.41
CA ALA A 176 -9.22 9.86 -7.74
C ALA A 176 -9.64 8.40 -8.01
N GLY A 177 -9.66 7.55 -6.99
CA GLY A 177 -9.98 6.12 -7.11
C GLY A 177 -10.34 5.49 -5.78
N ARG A 178 -10.84 4.28 -5.80
CA ARG A 178 -11.27 3.54 -4.61
C ARG A 178 -10.15 3.36 -3.60
N ASP A 179 -8.99 2.91 -4.06
CA ASP A 179 -7.84 2.63 -3.23
C ASP A 179 -6.88 3.84 -3.13
N ALA A 180 -7.25 4.97 -3.78
CA ALA A 180 -6.51 6.24 -3.71
C ALA A 180 -6.77 7.01 -2.38
N LYS A 181 -7.07 6.29 -1.31
CA LYS A 181 -7.24 6.77 0.06
C LYS A 181 -6.68 5.77 1.05
N CYS A 182 -6.21 6.25 2.20
CA CYS A 182 -5.87 5.39 3.34
C CYS A 182 -6.02 6.15 4.66
N LYS A 183 -6.10 5.43 5.76
CA LYS A 183 -6.00 6.03 7.10
C LYS A 183 -4.58 6.54 7.32
N PHE A 184 -4.45 7.79 7.70
CA PHE A 184 -3.17 8.44 7.95
C PHE A 184 -3.30 9.39 9.16
N GLY A 185 -2.43 9.19 10.14
CA GLY A 185 -2.55 9.88 11.43
C GLY A 185 -3.91 9.61 12.08
N GLU A 186 -4.58 10.69 12.46
CA GLU A 186 -5.92 10.63 13.06
C GLU A 186 -7.05 10.77 12.01
N SER A 187 -6.72 10.74 10.72
CA SER A 187 -7.67 10.99 9.64
C SER A 187 -7.37 10.14 8.39
N PHE A 188 -7.60 10.69 7.20
CA PHE A 188 -7.37 10.05 5.91
C PHE A 188 -6.47 10.90 5.03
N ALA A 189 -5.54 10.24 4.34
CA ALA A 189 -4.87 10.81 3.18
C ALA A 189 -5.56 10.30 1.90
N PHE A 190 -5.60 11.14 0.87
CA PHE A 190 -6.19 10.78 -0.43
C PHE A 190 -5.59 11.58 -1.58
N ILE A 191 -5.71 11.06 -2.79
CA ILE A 191 -5.43 11.80 -4.03
C ILE A 191 -6.72 12.41 -4.52
N SER A 192 -6.72 13.73 -4.77
CA SER A 192 -7.89 14.42 -5.29
C SER A 192 -8.21 14.03 -6.73
N ASN A 193 -9.50 14.01 -7.07
CA ASN A 193 -9.96 13.66 -8.40
C ASN A 193 -9.49 14.71 -9.43
N PRO A 194 -8.83 14.30 -10.52
CA PRO A 194 -8.38 15.22 -11.58
C PRO A 194 -9.55 15.94 -12.28
N ALA A 195 -10.75 15.42 -12.26
CA ALA A 195 -11.92 16.08 -12.82
C ALA A 195 -12.27 17.40 -12.11
N ASN A 196 -11.91 17.55 -10.84
CA ASN A 196 -12.23 18.73 -10.03
C ASN A 196 -11.10 19.75 -9.98
N GLY A 197 -9.98 19.48 -10.61
CA GLY A 197 -8.81 20.37 -10.63
C GLY A 197 -7.50 19.61 -10.79
N ALA A 198 -6.39 20.28 -10.51
CA ALA A 198 -5.08 19.65 -10.57
C ALA A 198 -4.94 18.60 -9.44
N PRO A 199 -4.71 17.32 -9.75
CA PRO A 199 -4.60 16.30 -8.73
C PRO A 199 -3.40 16.52 -7.81
N SER A 200 -3.61 16.33 -6.52
CA SER A 200 -2.62 16.52 -5.46
C SER A 200 -2.96 15.59 -4.28
N VAL A 201 -2.04 15.43 -3.34
CA VAL A 201 -2.28 14.62 -2.13
C VAL A 201 -2.74 15.52 -0.99
N TYR A 202 -3.84 15.13 -0.38
CA TYR A 202 -4.46 15.85 0.74
C TYR A 202 -4.61 14.96 1.96
N VAL A 203 -4.65 15.61 3.12
CA VAL A 203 -5.11 15.01 4.38
C VAL A 203 -6.45 15.63 4.74
N LEU A 204 -7.41 14.76 5.05
CA LEU A 204 -8.78 15.12 5.36
C LEU A 204 -8.88 15.71 6.78
N GLY A 205 -9.69 16.74 6.94
CA GLY A 205 -10.11 17.29 8.22
C GLY A 205 -11.63 17.33 8.31
N SER A 206 -12.16 17.86 9.40
CA SER A 206 -13.60 18.09 9.53
C SER A 206 -14.01 19.31 8.73
N GLY A 207 -14.68 19.09 7.59
CA GLY A 207 -15.13 20.14 6.67
C GLY A 207 -14.05 20.82 5.84
N SER A 208 -12.83 20.28 5.84
CA SER A 208 -11.72 20.81 5.05
C SER A 208 -10.72 19.72 4.68
N ALA A 209 -9.88 19.99 3.69
CA ALA A 209 -8.73 19.14 3.37
C ALA A 209 -7.48 20.02 3.25
N SER A 210 -6.37 19.52 3.77
CA SER A 210 -5.07 20.20 3.73
C SER A 210 -4.13 19.50 2.76
N GLN A 211 -3.59 20.25 1.80
CA GLN A 211 -2.62 19.71 0.86
C GLN A 211 -1.29 19.44 1.57
N ILE A 212 -0.74 18.24 1.37
CA ILE A 212 0.56 17.84 1.90
C ILE A 212 1.59 17.63 0.79
N SER A 213 1.15 17.49 -0.46
CA SER A 213 2.06 17.37 -1.60
C SER A 213 2.72 18.71 -1.95
N THR A 214 3.98 18.62 -2.38
CA THR A 214 4.74 19.77 -2.89
C THR A 214 4.52 19.95 -4.39
N ALA A 215 4.88 21.11 -4.93
CA ALA A 215 4.78 21.37 -6.36
C ALA A 215 5.55 20.35 -7.24
N SER A 216 6.64 19.79 -6.71
CA SER A 216 7.42 18.75 -7.40
C SER A 216 6.66 17.43 -7.45
N ILE A 217 6.01 17.05 -6.35
CA ILE A 217 5.16 15.85 -6.26
C ILE A 217 3.92 16.01 -7.14
N ASP A 218 3.26 17.18 -7.08
CA ASP A 218 2.11 17.48 -7.93
C ASP A 218 2.45 17.37 -9.41
N LYS A 219 3.65 17.82 -9.81
CA LYS A 219 4.12 17.67 -11.18
C LYS A 219 4.23 16.20 -11.61
N ILE A 220 4.66 15.33 -10.72
CA ILE A 220 4.70 13.89 -10.98
C ILE A 220 3.28 13.33 -11.13
N ILE A 221 2.39 13.65 -10.19
CA ILE A 221 0.99 13.16 -10.19
C ILE A 221 0.24 13.64 -11.45
N ARG A 222 0.41 14.89 -11.86
CA ARG A 222 -0.18 15.45 -13.09
C ARG A 222 0.31 14.82 -14.39
N GLY A 223 1.41 14.08 -14.33
CA GLY A 223 1.93 13.29 -15.46
C GLY A 223 1.17 11.98 -15.71
N TYR A 224 0.16 11.67 -14.90
CA TYR A 224 -0.71 10.51 -15.01
C TYR A 224 -2.08 10.88 -15.54
N THR A 225 -2.69 9.98 -16.29
CA THR A 225 -4.07 10.12 -16.75
C THR A 225 -5.06 9.89 -15.60
N SER A 226 -6.32 10.28 -15.77
CA SER A 226 -7.38 10.01 -14.80
C SER A 226 -7.55 8.52 -14.52
N ASP A 227 -7.49 7.70 -15.57
CA ASP A 227 -7.61 6.24 -15.45
C ASP A 227 -6.43 5.63 -14.69
N GLU A 228 -5.20 6.09 -14.93
CA GLU A 228 -4.03 5.67 -14.17
C GLU A 228 -4.12 6.07 -12.68
N LEU A 229 -4.64 7.27 -12.38
CA LEU A 229 -4.83 7.73 -11.01
C LEU A 229 -5.96 6.99 -10.28
N SER A 230 -6.96 6.52 -10.99
CA SER A 230 -8.04 5.71 -10.40
C SER A 230 -7.54 4.35 -9.89
N LEU A 231 -6.41 3.88 -10.40
CA LEU A 231 -5.73 2.64 -9.98
C LEU A 231 -4.62 2.89 -8.93
N ALA A 232 -4.46 4.12 -8.47
CA ALA A 232 -3.50 4.43 -7.41
C ALA A 232 -3.91 3.76 -6.09
N VAL A 233 -2.92 3.28 -5.34
CA VAL A 233 -3.11 2.67 -4.01
C VAL A 233 -2.34 3.48 -2.99
N LEU A 234 -3.03 3.89 -1.93
CA LEU A 234 -2.43 4.56 -0.78
C LEU A 234 -2.37 3.61 0.42
N GLU A 235 -1.23 3.62 1.09
CA GLU A 235 -0.98 2.81 2.27
C GLU A 235 -0.25 3.63 3.33
N THR A 236 -0.44 3.27 4.59
CA THR A 236 0.27 3.87 5.71
C THR A 236 1.06 2.81 6.46
N ILE A 237 2.31 3.07 6.72
CA ILE A 237 3.16 2.23 7.56
C ILE A 237 3.75 3.04 8.70
N ARG A 238 3.90 2.39 9.86
CA ARG A 238 4.66 2.90 10.99
C ARG A 238 5.94 2.11 11.12
N PHE A 239 7.04 2.78 10.91
CA PHE A 239 8.34 2.17 10.85
C PHE A 239 9.39 3.07 11.52
N ASP A 240 10.15 2.52 12.49
CA ASP A 240 11.22 3.22 13.22
C ASP A 240 10.78 4.57 13.83
N GLY A 241 9.57 4.61 14.41
CA GLY A 241 9.03 5.84 14.98
C GLY A 241 8.49 6.85 13.97
N HIS A 242 8.56 6.55 12.68
CA HIS A 242 8.00 7.34 11.60
C HIS A 242 6.64 6.79 11.16
N GLU A 243 5.73 7.67 10.81
CA GLU A 243 4.50 7.33 10.10
C GLU A 243 4.65 7.79 8.66
N LEU A 244 4.72 6.79 7.77
CA LEU A 244 4.98 6.98 6.36
C LEU A 244 3.70 6.76 5.57
N LEU A 245 3.33 7.72 4.74
CA LEU A 245 2.31 7.57 3.72
C LEU A 245 2.97 7.14 2.42
N ILE A 246 2.56 6.00 1.89
CA ILE A 246 3.07 5.48 0.63
C ILE A 246 1.99 5.60 -0.43
N VAL A 247 2.35 6.20 -1.55
CA VAL A 247 1.47 6.41 -2.71
C VAL A 247 2.01 5.61 -3.87
N HIS A 248 1.36 4.50 -4.18
CA HIS A 248 1.70 3.64 -5.30
C HIS A 248 1.02 4.14 -6.58
N LEU A 249 1.82 4.61 -7.50
CA LEU A 249 1.41 4.93 -8.87
C LEU A 249 2.00 3.90 -9.82
N GLN A 250 1.56 3.84 -11.05
CA GLN A 250 2.03 2.83 -12.00
C GLN A 250 3.55 2.87 -12.25
N ARG A 251 4.13 4.09 -12.34
CA ARG A 251 5.55 4.30 -12.65
C ARG A 251 6.37 4.80 -11.47
N HIS A 252 5.75 5.32 -10.42
CA HIS A 252 6.42 5.87 -9.25
C HIS A 252 5.76 5.35 -7.98
N THR A 253 6.54 5.22 -6.94
CA THR A 253 6.02 5.09 -5.57
C THR A 253 6.56 6.26 -4.77
N LEU A 254 5.66 7.10 -4.28
CA LEU A 254 6.00 8.28 -3.49
C LEU A 254 5.85 7.95 -2.01
N CYS A 255 6.69 8.52 -1.19
CA CYS A 255 6.63 8.33 0.26
C CYS A 255 6.71 9.69 0.95
N PHE A 256 5.77 9.94 1.85
CA PHE A 256 5.73 11.11 2.71
C PHE A 256 6.01 10.69 4.15
N ASP A 257 6.95 11.37 4.79
CA ASP A 257 7.26 11.15 6.20
C ASP A 257 6.61 12.23 7.07
N ALA A 258 5.63 11.82 7.88
CA ALA A 258 4.92 12.74 8.77
C ALA A 258 5.82 13.29 9.89
N ALA A 259 6.71 12.45 10.45
CA ALA A 259 7.58 12.84 11.56
C ALA A 259 8.67 13.82 11.11
N GLY A 260 9.24 13.59 9.93
CA GLY A 260 10.24 14.48 9.32
C GLY A 260 9.67 15.79 8.78
N SER A 261 8.35 15.87 8.62
CA SER A 261 7.66 16.98 7.93
C SER A 261 7.22 18.14 8.83
N GLN A 262 7.73 18.23 10.05
CA GLN A 262 7.28 19.27 11.00
C GLN A 262 7.53 20.71 10.52
N GLN A 263 8.60 20.97 9.77
CA GLN A 263 8.91 22.28 9.23
C GLN A 263 8.63 22.38 7.74
N TYR A 264 8.98 21.33 6.99
CA TYR A 264 8.80 21.26 5.53
C TYR A 264 8.34 19.87 5.13
N PRO A 265 7.39 19.75 4.18
CA PRO A 265 6.95 18.44 3.69
C PRO A 265 8.12 17.60 3.16
N GLN A 266 8.37 16.47 3.79
CA GLN A 266 9.43 15.53 3.43
C GLN A 266 8.86 14.45 2.51
N TRP A 267 9.19 14.54 1.23
CA TRP A 267 8.80 13.57 0.22
C TRP A 267 10.02 12.88 -0.38
N CYS A 268 9.91 11.60 -0.61
CA CYS A 268 10.89 10.85 -1.40
C CYS A 268 10.20 9.93 -2.42
N ILE A 269 10.98 9.46 -3.38
CA ILE A 269 10.53 8.46 -4.35
C ILE A 269 11.18 7.14 -3.96
N LEU A 270 10.34 6.14 -3.68
CA LEU A 270 10.80 4.79 -3.41
C LEU A 270 11.03 4.06 -4.74
N LYS A 271 12.12 3.29 -4.78
CA LYS A 271 12.43 2.43 -5.91
C LYS A 271 13.10 1.13 -5.44
N SER A 272 13.09 0.13 -6.29
CA SER A 272 13.75 -1.16 -6.05
C SER A 272 14.96 -1.32 -6.97
N GLY A 273 16.01 -1.96 -6.46
CA GLY A 273 17.19 -2.28 -7.25
C GLY A 273 18.01 -1.09 -7.72
N LEU A 274 18.59 -1.22 -8.89
CA LEU A 274 19.37 -0.19 -9.58
C LEU A 274 18.53 0.47 -10.67
N TYR A 275 18.88 1.69 -11.04
CA TYR A 275 18.17 2.48 -12.05
C TYR A 275 16.77 2.92 -11.60
N GLU A 276 15.86 3.11 -12.52
CA GLU A 276 14.50 3.62 -12.28
C GLU A 276 13.46 2.50 -12.19
N GLU A 277 13.79 1.40 -11.49
CA GLU A 277 12.83 0.34 -11.24
C GLU A 277 11.79 0.79 -10.20
N THR A 278 10.52 0.46 -10.46
CA THR A 278 9.44 0.77 -9.53
C THR A 278 9.60 0.02 -8.21
N TYR A 279 9.18 0.64 -7.12
CA TYR A 279 9.19 0.00 -5.80
C TYR A 279 8.27 -1.22 -5.78
N ARG A 280 8.82 -2.37 -5.38
CA ARG A 280 8.14 -3.67 -5.48
C ARG A 280 7.21 -3.96 -4.32
N ALA A 281 7.55 -3.52 -3.10
CA ALA A 281 6.75 -3.84 -1.91
C ALA A 281 5.39 -3.12 -1.94
N ILE A 282 4.35 -3.85 -1.58
CA ILE A 282 2.95 -3.40 -1.47
C ILE A 282 2.25 -4.23 -0.40
N ASP A 283 1.08 -3.78 0.05
CA ASP A 283 0.24 -4.47 1.04
C ASP A 283 1.00 -4.73 2.35
N PHE A 284 1.33 -3.64 3.05
CA PHE A 284 2.06 -3.70 4.32
C PHE A 284 1.15 -4.18 5.44
N MET A 285 1.50 -5.30 6.04
CA MET A 285 0.75 -5.93 7.10
C MET A 285 1.60 -6.08 8.37
N TYR A 286 1.01 -5.75 9.53
CA TYR A 286 1.68 -5.91 10.82
C TYR A 286 1.40 -7.29 11.39
N GLU A 287 2.46 -8.04 11.66
CA GLU A 287 2.40 -9.31 12.38
C GLU A 287 3.29 -9.21 13.63
N GLY A 288 2.67 -8.88 14.77
CA GLY A 288 3.41 -8.62 16.02
C GLY A 288 4.39 -7.44 15.84
N ASN A 289 5.68 -7.73 15.86
CA ASN A 289 6.75 -6.74 15.75
C ASN A 289 7.39 -6.72 14.34
N GLN A 290 6.83 -7.42 13.38
CA GLN A 290 7.31 -7.51 12.01
C GLN A 290 6.33 -6.83 11.06
N ILE A 291 6.85 -6.29 9.97
CA ILE A 291 6.06 -5.77 8.86
C ILE A 291 6.26 -6.71 7.68
N THR A 292 5.21 -7.44 7.36
CA THR A 292 5.15 -8.33 6.21
C THR A 292 4.68 -7.55 5.01
N VAL A 293 5.28 -7.79 3.85
CA VAL A 293 5.00 -7.08 2.60
C VAL A 293 4.81 -8.07 1.46
N ALA A 294 3.90 -7.79 0.57
CA ALA A 294 3.76 -8.48 -0.70
C ALA A 294 4.65 -7.86 -1.78
N ASP A 295 4.90 -8.62 -2.84
CA ASP A 295 5.69 -8.19 -4.00
C ASP A 295 4.77 -7.98 -5.20
N LYS A 296 4.84 -6.83 -5.85
CA LYS A 296 4.05 -6.51 -7.06
C LYS A 296 4.35 -7.42 -8.25
N ASN A 297 5.57 -7.95 -8.34
CA ASN A 297 6.05 -8.62 -9.55
C ASN A 297 5.97 -10.15 -9.47
N ASP A 298 6.40 -10.74 -8.36
CA ASP A 298 6.66 -12.18 -8.27
C ASP A 298 5.77 -12.92 -7.26
N GLY A 299 4.83 -12.24 -6.61
CA GLY A 299 3.96 -12.85 -5.58
C GLY A 299 4.72 -13.38 -4.37
N VAL A 300 5.93 -12.91 -4.13
CA VAL A 300 6.75 -13.27 -2.97
C VAL A 300 6.31 -12.45 -1.77
N ILE A 301 6.23 -13.10 -0.61
CA ILE A 301 5.99 -12.41 0.66
C ILE A 301 7.34 -12.22 1.35
N GLY A 302 7.61 -11.01 1.80
CA GLY A 302 8.85 -10.63 2.48
C GLY A 302 8.60 -9.87 3.77
N ASN A 303 9.65 -9.62 4.53
CA ASN A 303 9.60 -8.80 5.73
C ASN A 303 10.43 -7.54 5.55
N LEU A 304 9.89 -6.40 6.00
CA LEU A 304 10.64 -5.16 6.09
C LEU A 304 11.58 -5.23 7.31
N ALA A 305 12.88 -5.13 7.07
CA ALA A 305 13.91 -5.30 8.11
C ALA A 305 14.78 -4.05 8.23
N PHE A 306 14.93 -3.52 9.45
CA PHE A 306 15.73 -2.31 9.74
C PHE A 306 17.23 -2.48 9.47
N ASN A 307 17.74 -3.69 9.62
CA ASN A 307 19.16 -3.98 9.50
C ASN A 307 19.58 -4.40 8.08
N LYS A 308 18.72 -4.23 7.10
CA LYS A 308 18.96 -4.58 5.70
C LYS A 308 18.80 -3.34 4.82
N SER A 309 19.78 -3.10 3.96
CA SER A 309 19.70 -2.10 2.89
C SER A 309 19.64 -2.72 1.50
N SER A 310 19.64 -4.06 1.43
CA SER A 310 19.36 -4.78 0.19
C SER A 310 17.87 -5.07 0.08
N GLN A 311 17.36 -5.08 -1.14
CA GLN A 311 16.00 -5.55 -1.44
C GLN A 311 16.10 -6.82 -2.26
N TYR A 312 15.40 -7.90 -1.83
CA TYR A 312 15.43 -9.20 -2.52
C TYR A 312 16.85 -9.69 -2.82
N ASP A 313 17.78 -9.51 -1.85
CA ASP A 313 19.23 -9.80 -1.94
C ASP A 313 19.99 -9.05 -3.05
N LYS A 314 19.37 -8.06 -3.69
CA LYS A 314 19.99 -7.21 -4.72
C LYS A 314 20.52 -5.92 -4.12
N GLN A 315 21.53 -5.35 -4.77
CA GLN A 315 22.00 -4.00 -4.47
C GLN A 315 20.92 -2.97 -4.71
N VAL A 316 20.87 -1.98 -3.84
CA VAL A 316 19.96 -0.85 -3.95
C VAL A 316 20.75 0.42 -4.23
N GLU A 317 20.13 1.32 -4.95
CA GLU A 317 20.65 2.64 -5.24
C GLU A 317 19.85 3.69 -4.47
N HIS A 318 20.54 4.53 -3.72
CA HIS A 318 19.97 5.70 -3.05
C HIS A 318 20.48 6.97 -3.72
N ILE A 319 19.58 7.91 -4.02
CA ILE A 319 19.93 9.16 -4.67
C ILE A 319 19.44 10.33 -3.82
N LEU A 320 20.35 11.25 -3.53
CA LEU A 320 20.08 12.50 -2.82
C LEU A 320 20.38 13.68 -3.75
N TYR A 321 19.44 14.58 -3.90
CA TYR A 321 19.61 15.87 -4.56
C TYR A 321 19.64 16.98 -3.52
N THR A 322 20.69 17.81 -3.53
CA THR A 322 20.75 18.96 -2.65
C THR A 322 20.01 20.17 -3.24
N PRO A 323 19.55 21.08 -2.41
CA PRO A 323 19.18 22.42 -2.87
C PRO A 323 20.35 23.12 -3.57
N MET A 324 20.02 24.12 -4.42
CA MET A 324 21.04 24.97 -5.04
C MET A 324 21.59 25.97 -4.03
N ALA A 325 22.84 25.79 -3.64
CA ALA A 325 23.57 26.70 -2.77
C ALA A 325 24.13 27.89 -3.59
N LYS A 326 23.93 29.11 -3.13
CA LYS A 326 24.56 30.30 -3.72
C LYS A 326 26.05 30.35 -3.40
N ALA A 327 26.88 30.57 -4.41
CA ALA A 327 28.33 30.62 -4.28
C ALA A 327 28.90 31.49 -5.41
N ASP A 328 28.85 32.81 -5.21
CA ASP A 328 29.24 33.78 -6.24
C ASP A 328 30.76 33.80 -6.46
N ASN A 329 31.21 33.39 -7.66
CA ASN A 329 32.60 33.31 -8.08
C ASN A 329 33.53 32.55 -7.13
N ALA A 330 32.97 31.63 -6.40
CA ALA A 330 33.65 30.84 -5.40
C ALA A 330 34.31 29.57 -5.97
N ARG A 331 35.28 29.06 -5.27
CA ARG A 331 35.86 27.74 -5.53
C ARG A 331 35.43 26.75 -4.46
N VAL A 332 34.77 25.68 -4.87
CA VAL A 332 34.46 24.57 -3.97
C VAL A 332 35.67 23.66 -3.88
N PHE A 333 36.33 23.68 -2.73
CA PHE A 333 37.50 22.89 -2.47
C PHE A 333 37.14 21.46 -2.17
N ASP A 334 36.37 21.28 -1.14
CA ASP A 334 36.00 19.98 -0.64
C ASP A 334 34.47 19.93 -0.41
N LEU A 335 33.90 18.74 -0.64
CA LEU A 335 32.60 18.35 -0.21
C LEU A 335 32.76 17.12 0.67
N GLU A 336 32.29 17.19 1.90
CA GLU A 336 32.36 16.12 2.87
C GLU A 336 30.98 15.62 3.21
N LEU A 337 30.79 14.31 3.09
CA LEU A 337 29.56 13.62 3.47
C LEU A 337 29.80 12.92 4.80
N GLU A 338 29.05 13.30 5.83
CA GLU A 338 29.01 12.58 7.09
C GLU A 338 28.13 11.35 6.94
N ALA A 339 28.73 10.18 7.06
CA ALA A 339 28.09 8.89 6.89
C ALA A 339 28.65 7.86 7.87
N SER A 340 27.86 6.87 8.21
CA SER A 340 28.37 5.70 8.93
C SER A 340 29.37 4.94 8.04
N THR A 341 30.51 4.56 8.62
CA THR A 341 31.60 3.89 7.91
C THR A 341 32.01 2.61 8.63
N GLY A 342 32.68 1.70 7.93
CA GLY A 342 33.22 0.47 8.51
C GLY A 342 32.22 -0.69 8.64
N VAL A 343 30.98 -0.50 8.29
CA VAL A 343 29.86 -1.46 8.52
C VAL A 343 29.68 -2.42 7.35
N ALA A 344 30.10 -2.07 6.15
CA ALA A 344 29.91 -2.88 4.95
C ALA A 344 30.80 -4.12 4.95
N GLN A 345 30.31 -5.20 4.39
CA GLN A 345 31.14 -6.40 4.11
C GLN A 345 32.05 -6.20 2.89
N ILE A 346 31.60 -5.39 1.94
CA ILE A 346 32.34 -4.97 0.74
C ILE A 346 32.19 -3.46 0.63
N ALA A 347 33.23 -2.76 0.20
CA ALA A 347 33.19 -1.29 0.05
C ALA A 347 32.02 -0.84 -0.82
N ASP A 348 31.26 0.12 -0.30
CA ASP A 348 30.17 0.77 -1.02
C ASP A 348 30.73 1.75 -2.07
N LYS A 349 29.96 1.99 -3.12
CA LYS A 349 30.29 2.94 -4.18
C LYS A 349 29.44 4.19 -4.03
N LEU A 350 30.12 5.32 -3.89
CA LEU A 350 29.53 6.65 -3.80
C LEU A 350 29.91 7.45 -5.04
N PHE A 351 28.91 8.08 -5.64
CA PHE A 351 29.08 8.91 -6.82
C PHE A 351 28.57 10.32 -6.52
N LEU A 352 29.38 11.30 -6.86
CA LEU A 352 29.02 12.72 -6.77
C LEU A 352 28.99 13.32 -8.16
N SER A 353 27.94 14.03 -8.50
CA SER A 353 27.88 14.93 -9.64
C SER A 353 27.37 16.31 -9.24
N ALA A 354 27.89 17.35 -9.86
CA ALA A 354 27.51 18.74 -9.59
C ALA A 354 26.65 19.29 -10.74
N THR A 355 25.77 20.20 -10.38
CA THR A 355 24.97 20.97 -11.32
C THR A 355 25.05 22.47 -11.02
N THR A 356 24.99 23.31 -12.05
CA THR A 356 24.96 24.78 -11.94
C THR A 356 23.61 25.36 -12.35
N ASP A 357 22.74 24.56 -12.96
CA ASP A 357 21.41 24.93 -13.45
C ASP A 357 20.28 24.15 -12.76
N GLY A 358 20.62 23.14 -11.94
CA GLY A 358 19.65 22.26 -11.28
C GLY A 358 19.03 21.17 -12.17
N ILE A 359 19.40 21.14 -13.45
CA ILE A 359 18.82 20.21 -14.45
C ILE A 359 19.89 19.27 -14.98
N ASN A 360 21.00 19.84 -15.46
CA ASN A 360 22.09 19.11 -16.06
C ASN A 360 23.19 18.80 -15.05
N PHE A 361 23.48 17.53 -14.85
CA PHE A 361 24.53 17.10 -13.93
C PHE A 361 25.81 16.77 -14.71
N GLY A 362 26.93 17.23 -14.19
CA GLY A 362 28.25 16.96 -14.74
C GLY A 362 28.69 15.50 -14.55
N ARG A 363 29.96 15.24 -14.88
CA ARG A 363 30.54 13.89 -14.76
C ARG A 363 30.49 13.42 -13.31
N GLU A 364 30.10 12.17 -13.08
CA GLU A 364 30.13 11.52 -11.79
C GLU A 364 31.58 11.22 -11.35
N GLN A 365 31.89 11.60 -10.12
CA GLN A 365 33.15 11.27 -9.44
C GLN A 365 32.87 10.14 -8.45
N MET A 366 33.46 8.98 -8.68
CA MET A 366 33.28 7.81 -7.83
C MET A 366 34.35 7.79 -6.72
N ILE A 367 33.92 7.43 -5.51
CA ILE A 367 34.80 7.02 -4.42
C ILE A 367 34.29 5.70 -3.82
N GLU A 368 35.20 4.88 -3.32
CA GLU A 368 34.87 3.71 -2.52
C GLU A 368 34.84 4.10 -1.04
N GLN A 369 33.79 3.68 -0.37
CA GLN A 369 33.55 4.04 1.02
C GLN A 369 32.97 2.88 1.80
N ASN A 370 32.91 3.03 3.14
CA ASN A 370 32.33 2.06 4.05
C ASN A 370 33.03 0.68 3.98
N SER A 371 34.35 0.69 3.72
CA SER A 371 35.14 -0.55 3.73
C SER A 371 35.12 -1.21 5.11
N PRO A 372 35.16 -2.55 5.20
CA PRO A 372 35.10 -3.27 6.45
C PRO A 372 36.12 -2.73 7.48
N PHE A 373 35.68 -2.54 8.72
CA PHE A 373 36.48 -2.12 9.86
C PHE A 373 37.14 -0.72 9.78
N GLN A 374 36.78 0.12 8.80
CA GLN A 374 37.30 1.49 8.68
C GLN A 374 36.27 2.50 9.22
N TYR A 375 36.09 2.57 10.52
CA TYR A 375 35.04 3.35 11.19
C TYR A 375 35.28 4.87 11.21
N ASP A 376 36.49 5.34 11.01
CA ASP A 376 36.91 6.74 11.09
C ASP A 376 37.23 7.38 9.73
N ARG A 377 36.87 6.71 8.65
CA ARG A 377 37.20 7.20 7.31
C ARG A 377 36.26 8.35 6.90
N ARG A 378 36.90 9.49 6.53
CA ARG A 378 36.15 10.63 5.97
C ARG A 378 35.71 10.38 4.54
N VAL A 379 34.47 10.69 4.24
CA VAL A 379 33.91 10.64 2.89
C VAL A 379 34.07 12.02 2.24
N LEU A 380 35.10 12.19 1.44
CA LEU A 380 35.56 13.49 0.99
C LEU A 380 35.83 13.50 -0.52
N TRP A 381 35.15 14.39 -1.24
CA TRP A 381 35.46 14.74 -2.62
C TRP A 381 36.26 16.04 -2.63
N ARG A 382 37.41 16.00 -3.26
CA ARG A 382 38.31 17.18 -3.35
C ARG A 382 38.27 17.81 -4.73
N ARG A 383 38.51 19.12 -4.80
CA ARG A 383 38.59 19.87 -6.05
C ARG A 383 37.32 19.76 -6.89
N VAL A 384 36.18 20.04 -6.27
CA VAL A 384 34.85 19.90 -6.93
C VAL A 384 34.71 20.85 -8.10
N GLY A 385 35.20 22.09 -7.99
CA GLY A 385 35.20 23.00 -9.13
C GLY A 385 35.01 24.48 -8.76
N ARG A 386 34.88 25.31 -9.80
CA ARG A 386 34.60 26.74 -9.66
C ARG A 386 33.13 27.00 -9.98
N VAL A 387 32.50 27.80 -9.16
CA VAL A 387 31.09 28.13 -9.23
C VAL A 387 30.94 29.62 -9.52
N ARG A 388 30.09 30.00 -10.47
CA ARG A 388 29.84 31.39 -10.82
C ARG A 388 28.71 32.02 -10.01
N LYS A 389 27.59 31.29 -9.82
CA LYS A 389 26.38 31.80 -9.14
C LYS A 389 25.86 30.83 -8.09
N SER A 390 25.62 29.59 -8.47
CA SER A 390 25.01 28.59 -7.62
C SER A 390 25.48 27.19 -8.02
N ILE A 391 25.44 26.28 -7.08
CA ILE A 391 25.80 24.89 -7.28
C ILE A 391 24.85 24.00 -6.50
N GLY A 392 24.48 22.87 -7.08
CA GLY A 392 23.76 21.78 -6.45
C GLY A 392 24.52 20.47 -6.67
N PHE A 393 24.21 19.48 -5.89
CA PHE A 393 24.85 18.18 -5.95
C PHE A 393 23.82 17.06 -6.05
N LYS A 394 24.22 16.00 -6.75
CA LYS A 394 23.58 14.70 -6.72
C LYS A 394 24.56 13.71 -6.13
N VAL A 395 24.20 13.13 -4.99
CA VAL A 395 24.92 12.03 -4.36
C VAL A 395 24.17 10.74 -4.64
N ARG A 396 24.86 9.75 -5.16
CA ARG A 396 24.30 8.44 -5.47
C ARG A 396 25.10 7.37 -4.75
N VAL A 397 24.42 6.54 -3.95
CA VAL A 397 25.01 5.46 -3.16
C VAL A 397 24.52 4.13 -3.69
N ILE A 398 25.43 3.21 -3.99
CA ILE A 398 25.09 1.83 -4.36
C ILE A 398 25.64 0.92 -3.27
N THR A 399 24.74 0.24 -2.56
CA THR A 399 25.09 -0.57 -1.41
C THR A 399 24.19 -1.81 -1.25
N LYS A 400 24.68 -2.77 -0.46
CA LYS A 400 23.88 -3.83 0.18
C LYS A 400 23.89 -3.70 1.72
N SER A 401 24.65 -2.76 2.23
CA SER A 401 24.87 -2.57 3.65
C SER A 401 24.04 -1.42 4.21
N PRO A 402 23.71 -1.40 5.49
CA PRO A 402 23.08 -0.25 6.11
C PRO A 402 23.90 1.02 5.90
N VAL A 403 23.24 2.09 5.45
CA VAL A 403 23.85 3.39 5.22
C VAL A 403 23.09 4.44 6.00
N THR A 404 23.79 5.19 6.83
CA THR A 404 23.29 6.38 7.49
C THR A 404 24.03 7.59 6.97
N LEU A 405 23.30 8.55 6.41
CA LEU A 405 23.84 9.83 5.96
C LEU A 405 23.29 10.91 6.89
N SER A 406 24.18 11.70 7.51
CA SER A 406 23.76 12.70 8.50
C SER A 406 23.88 14.13 8.00
N ASP A 407 24.96 14.48 7.33
CA ASP A 407 25.19 15.84 6.85
C ASP A 407 26.04 15.87 5.59
N LEU A 408 25.91 16.96 4.81
CA LEU A 408 26.73 17.23 3.64
C LEU A 408 27.30 18.64 3.75
N SER A 409 28.57 18.75 4.11
CA SER A 409 29.24 20.01 4.30
C SER A 409 30.12 20.41 3.09
N MET A 410 30.11 21.70 2.76
CA MET A 410 30.86 22.25 1.63
C MET A 410 31.85 23.30 2.10
N ARG A 411 33.15 23.13 1.80
CA ARG A 411 34.15 24.15 2.00
C ARG A 411 34.35 24.98 0.74
N VAL A 412 34.13 26.29 0.87
CA VAL A 412 34.16 27.27 -0.22
C VAL A 412 35.25 28.33 0.09
N GLU A 413 36.02 28.70 -0.91
CA GLU A 413 36.97 29.83 -0.91
C GLU A 413 36.70 30.81 -2.03
#